data_50b64137688c9f25fc2ea1299a2ab3f6
#
_entry.id   50b64137688c9f25fc2ea1299a2ab3f6
#
_cell.length_a   1.000
_cell.length_b   1.000
_cell.length_c   1.000
_cell.angle_alpha   90.00
_cell.angle_beta   90.00
_cell.angle_gamma   90.00
#
_symmetry.space_group_name_H-M   'P 1'
#
loop_
_entity.id
_entity.type
_entity.pdbx_description
1 polymer ?
#
loop_
_entity_poly.entity_id
_entity_poly.type
_entity_poly.pdbx_seq_one_letter_code
_entity_poly.pdbx_strand_id
1 'polypeptide(L)'
;AEFHQRIDEGESLNDDETAFMNDLSDIQYKLEKQLEELSPTHTFVRLPKAETAVEPIAEKPTQKPQNFRYSEGMELYPTGLKSKYKANIEAIKLLKAIEEDRRQATPDEQIILARYVGWGGLANAFNPKAKDWEKEYQELKLLLTDAEYKAAMDSTITAYYTEPELIKSIYTALDNFGFEGGKNRKLLDPAMGTGNFFSVLPEHLSDTKLYGVEIDSITGRIAKLLYPNANIENTGYETTKYEDNTFDVIIGNIPFNSIHIYDPRYKDNDFYIHDYFFAKSLDLAKPGGIIAFI
;
A
#
# COMPACT_ATOMS: atom_id res chain seq x y z
N ALA A 1 12.08 25.35 7.20
CA ALA A 1 13.23 25.11 6.33
C ALA A 1 13.36 26.20 5.26
N GLU A 2 12.32 26.47 4.48
CA GLU A 2 12.33 27.46 3.37
C GLU A 2 12.62 28.88 3.84
N PHE A 3 12.01 29.37 4.91
CA PHE A 3 12.27 30.69 5.48
C PHE A 3 13.70 30.83 6.05
N HIS A 4 14.25 29.79 6.67
CA HIS A 4 15.62 29.80 7.17
C HIS A 4 16.64 29.87 6.03
N GLN A 5 16.40 29.14 4.95
CA GLN A 5 17.27 29.19 3.77
C GLN A 5 17.30 30.58 3.14
N ARG A 6 16.15 31.26 3.02
CA ARG A 6 16.06 32.62 2.47
C ARG A 6 16.78 33.65 3.34
N ILE A 7 16.69 33.50 4.68
CA ILE A 7 17.44 34.36 5.63
C ILE A 7 18.95 34.15 5.48
N ASP A 8 19.39 32.88 5.36
CA ASP A 8 20.82 32.54 5.17
C ASP A 8 21.35 33.08 3.82
N GLU A 9 20.48 33.21 2.82
CA GLU A 9 20.78 33.83 1.51
C GLU A 9 20.71 35.37 1.52
N GLY A 10 20.37 35.99 2.66
CA GLY A 10 20.37 37.45 2.85
C GLY A 10 19.07 38.15 2.43
N GLU A 11 17.97 37.39 2.26
CA GLU A 11 16.65 38.00 1.98
C GLU A 11 15.97 38.45 3.29
N SER A 12 15.28 39.59 3.23
CA SER A 12 14.45 40.05 4.36
C SER A 12 13.04 39.48 4.25
N LEU A 13 12.50 38.98 5.36
CA LEU A 13 11.11 38.53 5.45
C LEU A 13 10.16 39.73 5.44
N ASN A 14 8.98 39.58 4.87
CA ASN A 14 7.91 40.57 5.00
C ASN A 14 7.25 40.51 6.41
N ASP A 15 6.38 41.49 6.71
CA ASP A 15 5.77 41.61 8.04
C ASP A 15 4.95 40.38 8.44
N ASP A 16 4.22 39.73 7.51
CA ASP A 16 3.41 38.54 7.76
C ASP A 16 4.30 37.30 7.99
N GLU A 17 5.38 37.14 7.22
CA GLU A 17 6.37 36.08 7.38
C GLU A 17 7.11 36.22 8.70
N THR A 18 7.43 37.44 9.10
CA THR A 18 8.08 37.75 10.38
C THR A 18 7.14 37.44 11.55
N ALA A 19 5.86 37.78 11.47
CA ALA A 19 4.86 37.46 12.46
C ALA A 19 4.69 35.94 12.63
N PHE A 20 4.62 35.19 11.51
CA PHE A 20 4.53 33.74 11.52
C PHE A 20 5.76 33.07 12.15
N MET A 21 6.98 33.57 11.87
CA MET A 21 8.21 33.05 12.50
C MET A 21 8.25 33.30 14.00
N ASN A 22 7.76 34.46 14.45
CA ASN A 22 7.66 34.77 15.87
C ASN A 22 6.66 33.86 16.58
N ASP A 23 5.49 33.60 15.99
CA ASP A 23 4.50 32.67 16.53
C ASP A 23 5.05 31.24 16.65
N LEU A 24 5.81 30.77 15.64
CA LEU A 24 6.49 29.46 15.70
C LEU A 24 7.53 29.42 16.83
N SER A 25 8.31 30.47 17.02
CA SER A 25 9.30 30.57 18.10
C SER A 25 8.63 30.53 19.48
N ASP A 26 7.50 31.21 19.64
CA ASP A 26 6.73 31.19 20.87
C ASP A 26 6.12 29.82 21.18
N ILE A 27 5.64 29.11 20.15
CA ILE A 27 5.14 27.75 20.28
C ILE A 27 6.27 26.80 20.68
N GLN A 28 7.44 26.90 20.02
CA GLN A 28 8.60 26.09 20.36
C GLN A 28 9.04 26.31 21.80
N TYR A 29 9.16 27.56 22.26
CA TYR A 29 9.51 27.91 23.63
C TYR A 29 8.51 27.34 24.65
N LYS A 30 7.20 27.41 24.36
CA LYS A 30 6.16 26.84 25.24
C LYS A 30 6.26 25.30 25.31
N LEU A 31 6.54 24.64 24.22
CA LEU A 31 6.73 23.19 24.16
C LEU A 31 8.00 22.74 24.92
N GLU A 32 9.11 23.46 24.77
CA GLU A 32 10.33 23.20 25.51
C GLU A 32 10.13 23.33 27.02
N LYS A 33 9.40 24.36 27.43
CA LYS A 33 9.07 24.59 28.85
C LYS A 33 8.13 23.51 29.41
N GLN A 34 7.16 23.04 28.65
CA GLN A 34 6.31 21.92 29.04
C GLN A 34 7.09 20.60 29.14
N LEU A 35 8.06 20.38 28.26
CA LEU A 35 8.96 19.23 28.34
C LEU A 35 9.85 19.26 29.58
N GLU A 36 10.35 20.43 29.96
CA GLU A 36 11.11 20.61 31.22
C GLU A 36 10.26 20.33 32.47
N GLU A 37 8.99 20.75 32.48
CA GLU A 37 8.05 20.50 33.57
C GLU A 37 7.63 19.02 33.71
N LEU A 38 7.62 18.28 32.59
CA LEU A 38 7.26 16.86 32.57
C LEU A 38 8.42 15.90 32.88
N SER A 39 9.66 16.39 32.96
CA SER A 39 10.87 15.59 33.25
C SER A 39 11.72 16.17 34.37
N PRO A 40 11.26 16.17 35.64
CA PRO A 40 12.04 16.78 36.73
C PRO A 40 13.27 16.01 37.20
N THR A 41 13.59 14.85 36.65
CA THR A 41 14.68 13.98 37.15
C THR A 41 15.39 13.17 36.08
N HIS A 42 15.96 13.79 35.08
CA HIS A 42 17.03 13.10 34.31
C HIS A 42 18.23 14.00 34.18
N THR A 43 19.18 13.82 35.14
CA THR A 43 20.53 14.31 35.01
C THR A 43 21.17 13.67 33.78
N PHE A 44 21.38 14.46 32.72
CA PHE A 44 22.17 14.01 31.58
C PHE A 44 23.59 13.69 32.05
N VAL A 45 23.86 12.42 32.24
CA VAL A 45 25.23 11.94 32.39
C VAL A 45 25.90 12.11 31.05
N ARG A 46 26.76 13.09 30.92
CA ARG A 46 27.64 13.25 29.76
C ARG A 46 28.55 12.03 29.69
N LEU A 47 28.23 11.10 28.80
CA LEU A 47 29.10 9.97 28.51
C LEU A 47 30.46 10.50 28.03
N PRO A 48 31.58 9.97 28.53
CA PRO A 48 32.91 10.36 28.05
C PRO A 48 32.99 10.05 26.55
N LYS A 49 33.63 10.97 25.79
CA LYS A 49 34.01 10.69 24.41
C LYS A 49 34.90 9.44 24.41
N ALA A 50 34.31 8.32 23.99
CA ALA A 50 35.09 7.14 23.67
C ALA A 50 35.75 7.40 22.31
N GLU A 51 37.05 7.67 22.34
CA GLU A 51 37.94 7.41 21.21
C GLU A 51 38.03 5.89 21.06
N THR A 52 37.12 5.31 20.38
CA THR A 52 37.24 3.94 19.89
C THR A 52 37.13 3.98 18.38
N ALA A 53 38.17 3.46 17.75
CA ALA A 53 38.17 3.15 16.35
C ALA A 53 36.83 2.47 16.02
N VAL A 54 35.99 3.13 15.17
CA VAL A 54 34.79 2.55 14.66
C VAL A 54 35.24 1.43 13.73
N GLU A 55 35.20 0.18 14.22
CA GLU A 55 35.21 -0.95 13.32
C GLU A 55 34.09 -0.71 12.30
N PRO A 56 34.35 -0.85 11.00
CA PRO A 56 33.30 -0.68 10.01
C PRO A 56 32.18 -1.64 10.37
N ILE A 57 31.00 -1.09 10.70
CA ILE A 57 29.77 -1.86 10.84
C ILE A 57 29.67 -2.60 9.50
N ALA A 58 29.87 -3.92 9.55
CA ALA A 58 29.73 -4.75 8.37
C ALA A 58 28.34 -4.44 7.80
N GLU A 59 28.31 -3.79 6.64
CA GLU A 59 27.08 -3.59 5.89
C GLU A 59 26.46 -4.97 5.76
N LYS A 60 25.29 -5.19 6.40
CA LYS A 60 24.50 -6.38 6.16
C LYS A 60 24.37 -6.47 4.65
N PRO A 61 24.73 -7.60 4.01
CA PRO A 61 24.64 -7.70 2.57
C PRO A 61 23.22 -7.29 2.18
N THR A 62 23.11 -6.25 1.36
CA THR A 62 21.85 -5.78 0.83
C THR A 62 21.28 -6.90 -0.01
N GLN A 63 20.47 -7.76 0.59
CA GLN A 63 19.75 -8.79 -0.17
C GLN A 63 18.93 -8.04 -1.22
N LYS A 64 19.01 -8.52 -2.47
CA LYS A 64 18.15 -7.96 -3.53
C LYS A 64 16.71 -8.02 -3.07
N PRO A 65 15.92 -6.95 -3.24
CA PRO A 65 14.53 -6.94 -2.86
C PRO A 65 13.81 -8.15 -3.45
N GLN A 66 13.07 -8.88 -2.63
CA GLN A 66 12.34 -10.07 -3.05
C GLN A 66 10.84 -9.83 -2.92
N ASN A 67 10.07 -10.41 -3.84
CA ASN A 67 8.63 -10.41 -3.74
C ASN A 67 8.19 -11.24 -2.53
N PHE A 68 7.21 -10.74 -1.81
CA PHE A 68 6.58 -11.46 -0.70
C PHE A 68 5.95 -12.76 -1.19
N ARG A 69 6.09 -13.82 -0.40
CA ARG A 69 5.46 -15.12 -0.65
C ARG A 69 4.76 -15.59 0.61
N TYR A 70 3.50 -15.98 0.44
CA TYR A 70 2.76 -16.62 1.50
C TYR A 70 3.31 -18.02 1.76
N SER A 71 3.49 -18.38 3.03
CA SER A 71 3.78 -19.75 3.46
C SER A 71 2.72 -20.23 4.45
N GLU A 72 2.46 -21.52 4.45
CA GLU A 72 1.51 -22.12 5.38
C GLU A 72 1.91 -21.83 6.84
N GLY A 73 0.91 -21.47 7.64
CA GLY A 73 1.10 -21.06 9.04
C GLY A 73 1.31 -19.54 9.24
N MET A 74 1.42 -18.74 8.20
CA MET A 74 1.38 -17.28 8.34
C MET A 74 -0.04 -16.81 8.67
N GLU A 75 -0.19 -16.14 9.82
CA GLU A 75 -1.46 -15.53 10.23
C GLU A 75 -1.62 -14.14 9.59
N LEU A 76 -1.96 -14.08 8.31
CA LEU A 76 -2.15 -12.83 7.57
C LEU A 76 -3.56 -12.24 7.74
N TYR A 77 -4.55 -13.06 8.09
CA TYR A 77 -5.96 -12.65 8.12
C TYR A 77 -6.47 -12.57 9.56
N PRO A 78 -6.37 -11.40 10.21
CA PRO A 78 -6.84 -11.23 11.58
C PRO A 78 -8.35 -11.44 11.67
N THR A 79 -8.79 -12.20 12.67
CA THR A 79 -10.21 -12.47 12.94
C THR A 79 -10.82 -11.37 13.79
N GLY A 80 -12.03 -10.92 13.42
CA GLY A 80 -12.76 -9.88 14.13
C GLY A 80 -12.37 -8.45 13.73
N LEU A 81 -13.36 -7.54 13.82
CA LEU A 81 -13.26 -6.18 13.27
C LEU A 81 -12.15 -5.34 13.93
N LYS A 82 -12.00 -5.41 15.25
CA LYS A 82 -10.95 -4.65 15.96
C LYS A 82 -9.55 -5.18 15.64
N SER A 83 -9.39 -6.48 15.43
CA SER A 83 -8.10 -7.06 15.03
C SER A 83 -7.74 -6.68 13.60
N LYS A 84 -8.71 -6.66 12.68
CA LYS A 84 -8.52 -6.17 11.31
C LYS A 84 -8.10 -4.70 11.30
N TYR A 85 -8.82 -3.87 12.06
CA TYR A 85 -8.47 -2.46 12.22
C TYR A 85 -7.02 -2.30 12.70
N LYS A 86 -6.66 -2.99 13.80
CA LYS A 86 -5.31 -2.90 14.38
C LYS A 86 -4.22 -3.31 13.38
N ALA A 87 -4.43 -4.38 12.63
CA ALA A 87 -3.48 -4.82 11.61
C ALA A 87 -3.34 -3.78 10.48
N ASN A 88 -4.45 -3.16 10.04
CA ASN A 88 -4.39 -2.08 9.05
C ASN A 88 -3.60 -0.87 9.57
N ILE A 89 -3.82 -0.45 10.81
CA ILE A 89 -3.09 0.68 11.41
C ILE A 89 -1.60 0.38 11.52
N GLU A 90 -1.23 -0.83 11.93
CA GLU A 90 0.15 -1.29 12.05
C GLU A 90 0.86 -1.24 10.69
N ALA A 91 0.21 -1.77 9.65
CA ALA A 91 0.72 -1.75 8.28
C ALA A 91 0.85 -0.32 7.73
N ILE A 92 -0.12 0.57 7.97
CA ILE A 92 -0.06 1.96 7.49
C ILE A 92 1.04 2.75 8.21
N LYS A 93 1.20 2.59 9.52
CA LYS A 93 2.30 3.23 10.26
C LYS A 93 3.65 2.78 9.73
N LEU A 94 3.81 1.48 9.49
CA LEU A 94 5.03 0.92 8.92
C LEU A 94 5.26 1.42 7.48
N LEU A 95 4.24 1.44 6.63
CA LEU A 95 4.31 2.00 5.27
C LEU A 95 4.89 3.42 5.31
N LYS A 96 4.29 4.31 6.13
CA LYS A 96 4.71 5.71 6.22
C LYS A 96 6.15 5.85 6.73
N ALA A 97 6.58 5.04 7.69
CA ALA A 97 7.96 5.02 8.18
C ALA A 97 8.96 4.56 7.10
N ILE A 98 8.63 3.51 6.34
CA ILE A 98 9.48 3.03 5.23
C ILE A 98 9.62 4.08 4.14
N GLU A 99 8.51 4.79 3.82
CA GLU A 99 8.50 5.86 2.82
C GLU A 99 9.31 7.09 3.26
N GLU A 100 9.22 7.48 4.53
CA GLU A 100 10.02 8.55 5.12
C GLU A 100 11.52 8.23 5.03
N ASP A 101 11.90 6.99 5.35
CA ASP A 101 13.26 6.49 5.22
C ASP A 101 13.71 6.26 3.76
N ARG A 102 12.80 6.33 2.79
CA ARG A 102 13.05 6.08 1.36
C ARG A 102 13.74 4.74 1.08
N ARG A 103 13.33 3.69 1.76
CA ARG A 103 13.93 2.35 1.68
C ARG A 103 12.94 1.29 1.23
N GLN A 104 13.42 0.09 1.01
CA GLN A 104 12.59 -1.10 0.78
C GLN A 104 12.17 -1.73 2.13
N ALA A 105 11.08 -2.49 2.09
CA ALA A 105 10.66 -3.30 3.22
C ALA A 105 11.61 -4.51 3.39
N THR A 106 11.94 -4.84 4.63
CA THR A 106 12.60 -6.10 4.98
C THR A 106 11.60 -7.25 4.91
N PRO A 107 12.06 -8.54 4.85
CA PRO A 107 11.14 -9.68 4.87
C PRO A 107 10.17 -9.71 6.08
N ASP A 108 10.64 -9.33 7.26
CA ASP A 108 9.81 -9.26 8.47
C ASP A 108 8.76 -8.14 8.38
N GLU A 109 9.14 -6.99 7.81
CA GLU A 109 8.23 -5.88 7.55
C GLU A 109 7.20 -6.23 6.47
N GLN A 110 7.58 -7.01 5.46
CA GLN A 110 6.63 -7.51 4.46
C GLN A 110 5.52 -8.38 5.10
N ILE A 111 5.83 -9.17 6.14
CA ILE A 111 4.81 -9.93 6.88
C ILE A 111 3.81 -8.98 7.55
N ILE A 112 4.27 -7.88 8.15
CA ILE A 112 3.40 -6.88 8.78
C ILE A 112 2.54 -6.18 7.72
N LEU A 113 3.15 -5.76 6.62
CA LEU A 113 2.45 -5.12 5.50
C LEU A 113 1.41 -6.05 4.86
N ALA A 114 1.71 -7.35 4.73
CA ALA A 114 0.80 -8.35 4.17
C ALA A 114 -0.43 -8.63 5.05
N ARG A 115 -0.43 -8.19 6.32
CA ARG A 115 -1.59 -8.26 7.22
C ARG A 115 -2.59 -7.11 7.02
N TYR A 116 -2.30 -6.18 6.13
CA TYR A 116 -3.27 -5.18 5.71
C TYR A 116 -4.40 -5.84 4.91
N VAL A 117 -5.60 -5.75 5.44
CA VAL A 117 -6.79 -6.42 4.87
C VAL A 117 -7.84 -5.42 4.35
N GLY A 118 -7.47 -4.16 4.17
CA GLY A 118 -8.38 -3.12 3.72
C GLY A 118 -9.51 -2.80 4.70
N TRP A 119 -10.49 -2.05 4.24
CA TRP A 119 -11.53 -1.48 5.12
C TRP A 119 -12.88 -2.19 5.00
N GLY A 120 -12.98 -3.28 4.24
CA GLY A 120 -14.21 -4.06 4.08
C GLY A 120 -14.80 -4.46 5.44
N GLY A 121 -16.06 -4.07 5.67
CA GLY A 121 -16.78 -4.31 6.92
C GLY A 121 -16.36 -3.41 8.11
N LEU A 122 -15.43 -2.46 7.95
CA LEU A 122 -14.94 -1.57 9.00
C LEU A 122 -15.60 -0.17 9.01
N ALA A 123 -16.80 -0.02 8.45
CA ALA A 123 -17.51 1.27 8.36
C ALA A 123 -17.66 2.00 9.70
N ASN A 124 -17.73 1.26 10.82
CA ASN A 124 -17.83 1.86 12.15
C ASN A 124 -16.57 2.64 12.56
N ALA A 125 -15.39 2.31 12.03
CA ALA A 125 -14.17 3.05 12.30
C ALA A 125 -14.20 4.48 11.70
N PHE A 126 -15.07 4.71 10.72
CA PHE A 126 -15.25 6.00 10.03
C PHE A 126 -16.50 6.77 10.54
N ASN A 127 -17.26 6.18 11.48
CA ASN A 127 -18.50 6.77 11.98
C ASN A 127 -18.27 7.52 13.32
N PRO A 128 -18.36 8.86 13.34
CA PRO A 128 -18.16 9.66 14.57
C PRO A 128 -19.21 9.39 15.65
N LYS A 129 -20.32 8.70 15.32
CA LYS A 129 -21.38 8.36 16.27
C LYS A 129 -21.24 6.96 16.87
N ALA A 130 -20.28 6.16 16.39
CA ALA A 130 -20.03 4.81 16.88
C ALA A 130 -19.19 4.86 18.16
N LYS A 131 -19.84 4.93 19.33
CA LYS A 131 -19.18 5.10 20.64
C LYS A 131 -18.09 4.06 20.93
N ASP A 132 -18.30 2.81 20.50
CA ASP A 132 -17.32 1.72 20.68
C ASP A 132 -16.10 1.85 19.75
N TRP A 133 -16.11 2.83 18.84
CA TRP A 133 -15.06 3.08 17.83
C TRP A 133 -14.49 4.50 17.89
N GLU A 134 -14.80 5.25 18.95
CA GLU A 134 -14.38 6.65 19.06
C GLU A 134 -12.85 6.82 19.00
N LYS A 135 -12.09 5.96 19.68
CA LYS A 135 -10.62 6.00 19.68
C LYS A 135 -10.06 5.72 18.30
N GLU A 136 -10.57 4.70 17.64
CA GLU A 136 -10.16 4.30 16.28
C GLU A 136 -10.51 5.37 15.26
N TYR A 137 -11.69 5.99 15.40
CA TYR A 137 -12.08 7.12 14.56
C TYR A 137 -11.09 8.29 14.66
N GLN A 138 -10.72 8.68 15.89
CA GLN A 138 -9.75 9.76 16.11
C GLN A 138 -8.35 9.38 15.59
N GLU A 139 -7.91 8.15 15.84
CA GLU A 139 -6.61 7.66 15.34
C GLU A 139 -6.54 7.72 13.81
N LEU A 140 -7.59 7.31 13.08
CA LEU A 140 -7.65 7.40 11.63
C LEU A 140 -7.53 8.83 11.11
N LYS A 141 -8.23 9.76 11.76
CA LYS A 141 -8.20 11.18 11.40
C LYS A 141 -6.81 11.81 11.54
N LEU A 142 -6.01 11.32 12.49
CA LEU A 142 -4.64 11.80 12.70
C LEU A 142 -3.63 11.09 11.80
N LEU A 143 -3.90 9.84 11.44
CA LEU A 143 -2.96 9.01 10.69
C LEU A 143 -3.06 9.23 9.18
N LEU A 144 -4.27 9.44 8.66
CA LEU A 144 -4.55 9.53 7.23
C LEU A 144 -4.69 10.99 6.79
N THR A 145 -4.21 11.29 5.60
CA THR A 145 -4.57 12.53 4.90
C THR A 145 -6.06 12.51 4.53
N ASP A 146 -6.66 13.67 4.25
CA ASP A 146 -8.08 13.76 3.88
C ASP A 146 -8.41 12.89 2.65
N ALA A 147 -7.50 12.81 1.68
CA ALA A 147 -7.65 11.99 0.49
C ALA A 147 -7.59 10.48 0.82
N GLU A 148 -6.60 10.05 1.62
CA GLU A 148 -6.49 8.67 2.09
C GLU A 148 -7.70 8.27 2.95
N TYR A 149 -8.15 9.17 3.84
CA TYR A 149 -9.31 8.93 4.69
C TYR A 149 -10.59 8.75 3.86
N LYS A 150 -10.79 9.61 2.87
CA LYS A 150 -11.95 9.51 1.98
C LYS A 150 -11.93 8.21 1.18
N ALA A 151 -10.80 7.86 0.56
CA ALA A 151 -10.65 6.63 -0.19
C ALA A 151 -10.87 5.39 0.68
N ALA A 152 -10.31 5.36 1.89
CA ALA A 152 -10.50 4.29 2.86
C ALA A 152 -11.98 4.14 3.28
N MET A 153 -12.67 5.24 3.53
CA MET A 153 -14.10 5.24 3.87
C MET A 153 -14.95 4.72 2.71
N ASP A 154 -14.68 5.16 1.48
CA ASP A 154 -15.41 4.74 0.29
C ASP A 154 -15.22 3.23 0.01
N SER A 155 -14.06 2.65 0.37
CA SER A 155 -13.75 1.23 0.17
C SER A 155 -14.36 0.28 1.20
N THR A 156 -15.04 0.78 2.23
CA THR A 156 -15.62 -0.06 3.31
C THR A 156 -16.67 -1.07 2.83
N ILE A 157 -17.24 -0.87 1.65
CA ILE A 157 -18.29 -1.71 1.06
C ILE A 157 -17.79 -2.58 -0.10
N THR A 158 -16.58 -2.38 -0.59
CA THR A 158 -16.07 -3.04 -1.81
C THR A 158 -14.76 -3.79 -1.63
N ALA A 159 -14.00 -3.52 -0.57
CA ALA A 159 -12.69 -4.12 -0.38
C ALA A 159 -12.80 -5.48 0.34
N TYR A 160 -12.85 -6.55 -0.44
CA TYR A 160 -12.81 -7.93 0.05
C TYR A 160 -11.57 -8.64 -0.48
N TYR A 161 -10.86 -9.34 0.40
CA TYR A 161 -9.65 -10.08 0.04
C TYR A 161 -9.96 -11.55 -0.18
N THR A 162 -9.34 -12.13 -1.21
CA THR A 162 -9.50 -13.53 -1.58
C THR A 162 -8.59 -14.40 -0.73
N GLU A 163 -9.12 -15.48 -0.19
CA GLU A 163 -8.36 -16.44 0.60
C GLU A 163 -7.36 -17.23 -0.26
N PRO A 164 -6.16 -17.57 0.29
CA PRO A 164 -5.12 -18.26 -0.44
C PRO A 164 -5.55 -19.58 -1.08
N GLU A 165 -6.40 -20.35 -0.42
CA GLU A 165 -6.88 -21.65 -0.92
C GLU A 165 -7.70 -21.52 -2.21
N LEU A 166 -8.52 -20.48 -2.31
CA LEU A 166 -9.28 -20.21 -3.53
C LEU A 166 -8.34 -19.82 -4.67
N ILE A 167 -7.36 -18.96 -4.38
CA ILE A 167 -6.36 -18.54 -5.37
C ILE A 167 -5.52 -19.72 -5.85
N LYS A 168 -5.08 -20.62 -4.96
CA LYS A 168 -4.37 -21.86 -5.30
C LYS A 168 -5.20 -22.74 -6.24
N SER A 169 -6.52 -22.79 -6.04
CA SER A 169 -7.43 -23.54 -6.91
C SER A 169 -7.46 -22.96 -8.33
N ILE A 170 -7.40 -21.63 -8.47
CA ILE A 170 -7.32 -20.97 -9.78
C ILE A 170 -5.99 -21.31 -10.46
N TYR A 171 -4.86 -21.26 -9.75
CA TYR A 171 -3.57 -21.68 -10.32
C TYR A 171 -3.57 -23.14 -10.75
N THR A 172 -4.20 -24.03 -9.97
CA THR A 172 -4.39 -25.43 -10.37
C THR A 172 -5.19 -25.55 -11.67
N ALA A 173 -6.21 -24.70 -11.85
CA ALA A 173 -6.96 -24.68 -13.11
C ALA A 173 -6.09 -24.17 -14.27
N LEU A 174 -5.25 -23.16 -14.08
CA LEU A 174 -4.30 -22.68 -15.08
C LEU A 174 -3.33 -23.80 -15.51
N ASP A 175 -2.81 -24.56 -14.54
CA ASP A 175 -1.95 -25.71 -14.81
C ASP A 175 -2.67 -26.79 -15.65
N ASN A 176 -3.94 -27.07 -15.33
CA ASN A 176 -4.77 -28.02 -16.08
C ASN A 176 -5.06 -27.54 -17.51
N PHE A 177 -5.07 -26.22 -17.77
CA PHE A 177 -5.15 -25.63 -19.11
C PHE A 177 -3.78 -25.61 -19.83
N GLY A 178 -2.72 -26.08 -19.19
CA GLY A 178 -1.38 -26.14 -19.77
C GLY A 178 -0.65 -24.80 -19.78
N PHE A 179 -1.01 -23.87 -18.87
CA PHE A 179 -0.26 -22.63 -18.75
C PHE A 179 1.12 -22.89 -18.13
N GLU A 180 2.15 -22.54 -18.89
CA GLU A 180 3.55 -22.59 -18.44
C GLU A 180 4.09 -21.18 -18.21
N GLY A 181 4.77 -20.98 -17.07
CA GLY A 181 5.45 -19.75 -16.75
C GLY A 181 6.66 -19.48 -17.63
N GLY A 182 7.35 -18.38 -17.37
CA GLY A 182 8.63 -18.05 -18.01
C GLY A 182 8.85 -16.56 -18.20
N LYS A 183 10.11 -16.17 -18.44
CA LYS A 183 10.56 -14.76 -18.53
C LYS A 183 9.86 -13.92 -19.61
N ASN A 184 9.26 -14.58 -20.60
CA ASN A 184 8.51 -13.91 -21.65
C ASN A 184 7.00 -13.94 -21.42
N ARG A 185 6.53 -14.61 -20.37
CA ARG A 185 5.13 -14.63 -19.97
C ARG A 185 4.80 -13.44 -19.09
N LYS A 186 3.58 -12.92 -19.24
CA LYS A 186 3.07 -11.77 -18.49
C LYS A 186 1.74 -12.14 -17.85
N LEU A 187 1.65 -11.92 -16.55
CA LEU A 187 0.44 -12.10 -15.76
C LEU A 187 0.01 -10.74 -15.23
N LEU A 188 -1.26 -10.40 -15.42
CA LEU A 188 -1.88 -9.17 -14.91
C LEU A 188 -2.93 -9.51 -13.85
N ASP A 189 -2.91 -8.79 -12.73
CA ASP A 189 -4.02 -8.65 -11.80
C ASP A 189 -4.54 -7.20 -11.90
N PRO A 190 -5.72 -6.96 -12.51
CA PRO A 190 -6.21 -5.61 -12.77
C PRO A 190 -6.86 -4.92 -11.57
N ALA A 191 -7.04 -5.62 -10.45
CA ALA A 191 -7.56 -5.10 -9.19
C ALA A 191 -6.87 -5.80 -8.01
N MET A 192 -5.53 -5.68 -7.99
CA MET A 192 -4.66 -6.57 -7.23
C MET A 192 -4.77 -6.48 -5.71
N GLY A 193 -5.36 -5.41 -5.17
CA GLY A 193 -5.31 -5.18 -3.73
C GLY A 193 -3.88 -5.15 -3.23
N THR A 194 -3.60 -5.84 -2.14
CA THR A 194 -2.23 -6.05 -1.64
C THR A 194 -1.47 -7.14 -2.40
N GLY A 195 -2.04 -7.76 -3.44
CA GLY A 195 -1.38 -8.74 -4.29
C GLY A 195 -1.48 -10.19 -3.78
N ASN A 196 -2.63 -10.58 -3.23
CA ASN A 196 -2.84 -11.94 -2.74
C ASN A 196 -2.60 -13.00 -3.82
N PHE A 197 -2.98 -12.71 -5.08
CA PHE A 197 -2.68 -13.61 -6.20
C PHE A 197 -1.18 -13.79 -6.43
N PHE A 198 -0.38 -12.76 -6.24
CA PHE A 198 1.08 -12.86 -6.35
C PHE A 198 1.71 -13.59 -5.16
N SER A 199 1.11 -13.48 -3.96
CA SER A 199 1.65 -14.09 -2.74
C SER A 199 1.71 -15.62 -2.79
N VAL A 200 0.77 -16.25 -3.47
CA VAL A 200 0.65 -17.71 -3.62
C VAL A 200 1.00 -18.21 -5.03
N LEU A 201 1.71 -17.39 -5.82
CA LEU A 201 2.16 -17.76 -7.16
C LEU A 201 2.96 -19.07 -7.11
N PRO A 202 2.58 -20.13 -7.88
CA PRO A 202 3.34 -21.37 -7.93
C PRO A 202 4.80 -21.18 -8.33
N GLU A 203 5.70 -22.02 -7.81
CA GLU A 203 7.14 -21.89 -8.04
C GLU A 203 7.51 -21.96 -9.53
N HIS A 204 6.87 -22.85 -10.28
CA HIS A 204 7.11 -22.98 -11.72
C HIS A 204 6.68 -21.75 -12.54
N LEU A 205 5.89 -20.82 -11.94
CA LEU A 205 5.51 -19.54 -12.54
C LEU A 205 6.38 -18.37 -12.06
N SER A 206 7.38 -18.61 -11.19
CA SER A 206 8.18 -17.56 -10.53
C SER A 206 8.93 -16.63 -11.51
N ASP A 207 9.29 -17.12 -12.69
CA ASP A 207 9.92 -16.33 -13.75
C ASP A 207 8.94 -15.48 -14.59
N THR A 208 7.63 -15.60 -14.35
CA THR A 208 6.61 -14.82 -15.06
C THR A 208 6.65 -13.35 -14.63
N LYS A 209 6.56 -12.43 -15.59
CA LYS A 209 6.50 -11.00 -15.30
C LYS A 209 5.13 -10.63 -14.73
N LEU A 210 5.13 -10.11 -13.52
CA LEU A 210 3.92 -9.73 -12.81
C LEU A 210 3.58 -8.26 -13.08
N TYR A 211 2.32 -8.01 -13.36
CA TYR A 211 1.72 -6.69 -13.52
C TYR A 211 0.50 -6.58 -12.62
N GLY A 212 0.38 -5.47 -11.90
CA GLY A 212 -0.76 -5.24 -11.02
C GLY A 212 -1.28 -3.82 -11.16
N VAL A 213 -2.58 -3.66 -11.02
CA VAL A 213 -3.23 -2.35 -10.97
C VAL A 213 -4.02 -2.24 -9.67
N GLU A 214 -3.88 -1.13 -8.97
CA GLU A 214 -4.59 -0.86 -7.73
C GLU A 214 -4.96 0.62 -7.64
N ILE A 215 -6.24 0.91 -7.46
CA ILE A 215 -6.75 2.28 -7.42
C ILE A 215 -6.53 2.93 -6.04
N ASP A 216 -6.64 2.16 -4.96
CA ASP A 216 -6.45 2.69 -3.61
C ASP A 216 -4.99 3.01 -3.34
N SER A 217 -4.73 4.24 -2.93
CA SER A 217 -3.37 4.75 -2.74
C SER A 217 -2.59 4.00 -1.67
N ILE A 218 -3.19 3.70 -0.52
CA ILE A 218 -2.51 3.00 0.57
C ILE A 218 -2.23 1.56 0.16
N THR A 219 -3.23 0.88 -0.37
CA THR A 219 -3.13 -0.51 -0.82
C THR A 219 -2.07 -0.69 -1.90
N GLY A 220 -2.07 0.20 -2.92
CA GLY A 220 -1.08 0.14 -4.00
C GLY A 220 0.35 0.44 -3.55
N ARG A 221 0.54 1.33 -2.57
CA ARG A 221 1.87 1.60 -1.98
C ARG A 221 2.36 0.42 -1.15
N ILE A 222 1.48 -0.22 -0.37
CA ILE A 222 1.79 -1.48 0.32
C ILE A 222 2.19 -2.56 -0.69
N ALA A 223 1.40 -2.75 -1.76
CA ALA A 223 1.68 -3.72 -2.79
C ALA A 223 3.06 -3.53 -3.43
N LYS A 224 3.49 -2.28 -3.69
CA LYS A 224 4.84 -1.98 -4.21
C LYS A 224 5.97 -2.40 -3.26
N LEU A 225 5.77 -2.32 -1.95
CA LEU A 225 6.74 -2.79 -0.96
C LEU A 225 6.73 -4.33 -0.81
N LEU A 226 5.57 -4.96 -1.03
CA LEU A 226 5.44 -6.41 -1.03
C LEU A 226 6.03 -7.06 -2.29
N TYR A 227 5.89 -6.39 -3.44
CA TYR A 227 6.31 -6.95 -4.74
C TYR A 227 7.23 -6.00 -5.50
N PRO A 228 8.45 -5.75 -4.99
CA PRO A 228 9.40 -4.79 -5.60
C PRO A 228 9.87 -5.22 -7.01
N ASN A 229 9.67 -6.49 -7.40
CA ASN A 229 10.03 -7.00 -8.73
C ASN A 229 8.81 -7.07 -9.69
N ALA A 230 7.63 -6.60 -9.28
CA ALA A 230 6.44 -6.53 -10.12
C ALA A 230 6.26 -5.11 -10.71
N ASN A 231 5.54 -5.03 -11.82
CA ASN A 231 5.16 -3.75 -12.43
C ASN A 231 3.79 -3.35 -11.87
N ILE A 232 3.77 -2.47 -10.86
CA ILE A 232 2.53 -2.08 -10.19
C ILE A 232 2.19 -0.63 -10.53
N GLU A 233 1.01 -0.42 -11.13
CA GLU A 233 0.42 0.87 -11.37
C GLU A 233 -0.62 1.19 -10.29
N ASN A 234 -0.38 2.27 -9.54
CA ASN A 234 -1.35 2.72 -8.53
C ASN A 234 -2.29 3.76 -9.16
N THR A 235 -3.27 3.27 -9.87
CA THR A 235 -4.24 4.06 -10.64
C THR A 235 -5.50 3.24 -10.91
N GLY A 236 -6.54 3.87 -11.48
CA GLY A 236 -7.70 3.14 -11.99
C GLY A 236 -7.38 2.33 -13.24
N TYR A 237 -7.98 1.16 -13.38
CA TYR A 237 -7.74 0.28 -14.52
C TYR A 237 -8.07 0.97 -15.87
N GLU A 238 -9.05 1.86 -15.90
CA GLU A 238 -9.46 2.65 -17.07
C GLU A 238 -8.36 3.60 -17.56
N THR A 239 -7.44 4.00 -16.70
CA THR A 239 -6.36 4.94 -17.04
C THR A 239 -5.10 4.24 -17.53
N THR A 240 -4.99 2.91 -17.36
CA THR A 240 -3.83 2.14 -17.82
C THR A 240 -3.73 2.13 -19.34
N LYS A 241 -2.47 2.12 -19.85
CA LYS A 241 -2.17 2.22 -21.28
C LYS A 241 -1.45 0.99 -21.79
N TYR A 242 -1.91 -0.20 -21.40
CA TYR A 242 -1.38 -1.44 -21.96
C TYR A 242 -1.82 -1.59 -23.41
N GLU A 243 -0.94 -2.17 -24.22
CA GLU A 243 -1.24 -2.54 -25.60
C GLU A 243 -2.11 -3.80 -25.64
N ASP A 244 -2.94 -3.92 -26.68
CA ASP A 244 -3.74 -5.12 -26.93
C ASP A 244 -2.85 -6.36 -27.06
N ASN A 245 -3.38 -7.53 -26.74
CA ASN A 245 -2.68 -8.81 -26.83
C ASN A 245 -1.34 -8.82 -26.06
N THR A 246 -1.30 -8.19 -24.89
CA THR A 246 -0.08 -8.06 -24.08
C THR A 246 0.09 -9.20 -23.08
N PHE A 247 -0.98 -9.68 -22.47
CA PHE A 247 -0.92 -10.61 -21.33
C PHE A 247 -1.24 -12.04 -21.72
N ASP A 248 -0.48 -12.97 -21.14
CA ASP A 248 -0.72 -14.40 -21.30
C ASP A 248 -1.81 -14.90 -20.34
N VAL A 249 -1.85 -14.29 -19.14
CA VAL A 249 -2.86 -14.55 -18.11
C VAL A 249 -3.33 -13.24 -17.50
N ILE A 250 -4.63 -13.10 -17.29
CA ILE A 250 -5.23 -12.02 -16.51
C ILE A 250 -6.10 -12.66 -15.43
N ILE A 251 -5.76 -12.45 -14.17
CA ILE A 251 -6.42 -13.11 -13.04
C ILE A 251 -6.63 -12.11 -11.91
N GLY A 252 -7.70 -12.25 -11.15
CA GLY A 252 -7.93 -11.37 -9.99
C GLY A 252 -9.34 -11.49 -9.43
N ASN A 253 -9.54 -10.84 -8.29
CA ASN A 253 -10.88 -10.58 -7.76
C ASN A 253 -11.29 -9.18 -8.17
N ILE A 254 -12.12 -9.08 -9.22
CA ILE A 254 -12.52 -7.78 -9.79
C ILE A 254 -13.64 -7.13 -8.97
N PRO A 255 -13.75 -5.78 -8.99
CA PRO A 255 -14.83 -5.10 -8.30
C PRO A 255 -16.18 -5.43 -8.94
N PHE A 256 -17.17 -5.68 -8.11
CA PHE A 256 -18.55 -5.98 -8.52
C PHE A 256 -19.52 -4.93 -7.97
N ASN A 257 -20.02 -4.05 -8.82
CA ASN A 257 -20.94 -2.98 -8.44
C ASN A 257 -21.74 -2.48 -9.66
N SER A 258 -22.83 -1.75 -9.39
CA SER A 258 -23.61 -1.04 -10.42
C SER A 258 -23.03 0.35 -10.77
N ILE A 259 -21.71 0.53 -10.65
CA ILE A 259 -21.00 1.73 -11.05
C ILE A 259 -20.60 1.59 -12.51
N HIS A 260 -20.78 2.66 -13.30
CA HIS A 260 -20.31 2.73 -14.67
C HIS A 260 -18.92 3.35 -14.70
N ILE A 261 -18.02 2.76 -15.48
CA ILE A 261 -16.65 3.26 -15.69
C ILE A 261 -16.59 3.95 -17.05
N TYR A 262 -16.10 5.18 -17.03
CA TYR A 262 -15.87 5.90 -18.28
C TYR A 262 -14.44 5.62 -18.81
N ASP A 263 -14.38 4.97 -19.96
CA ASP A 263 -13.18 4.82 -20.75
C ASP A 263 -13.53 5.20 -22.20
N PRO A 264 -12.82 6.16 -22.82
CA PRO A 264 -13.10 6.61 -24.21
C PRO A 264 -13.15 5.47 -25.22
N ARG A 265 -12.42 4.38 -24.99
CA ARG A 265 -12.37 3.20 -25.85
C ARG A 265 -13.73 2.46 -25.88
N TYR A 266 -14.45 2.46 -24.76
CA TYR A 266 -15.70 1.73 -24.56
C TYR A 266 -16.91 2.64 -24.36
N LYS A 267 -16.81 3.91 -24.74
CA LYS A 267 -17.81 4.97 -24.47
C LYS A 267 -19.24 4.64 -24.97
N ASP A 268 -19.35 3.77 -25.97
CA ASP A 268 -20.65 3.43 -26.59
C ASP A 268 -21.30 2.19 -25.93
N ASN A 269 -20.66 1.57 -24.94
CA ASN A 269 -21.09 0.31 -24.34
C ASN A 269 -21.80 0.43 -22.99
N ASP A 270 -21.59 1.56 -22.27
CA ASP A 270 -22.20 1.82 -20.94
C ASP A 270 -22.04 0.66 -19.93
N PHE A 271 -20.86 0.09 -19.86
CA PHE A 271 -20.56 -1.09 -19.03
C PHE A 271 -20.67 -0.80 -17.53
N TYR A 272 -21.24 -1.70 -16.75
CA TYR A 272 -20.95 -1.79 -15.33
C TYR A 272 -19.48 -2.14 -15.10
N ILE A 273 -18.98 -1.82 -13.88
CA ILE A 273 -17.55 -1.98 -13.58
C ILE A 273 -17.03 -3.40 -13.87
N HIS A 274 -17.76 -4.44 -13.51
CA HIS A 274 -17.35 -5.82 -13.76
C HIS A 274 -17.35 -6.17 -15.26
N ASP A 275 -18.34 -5.72 -16.03
CA ASP A 275 -18.38 -5.92 -17.49
C ASP A 275 -17.22 -5.20 -18.18
N TYR A 276 -16.90 -3.98 -17.71
CA TYR A 276 -15.77 -3.21 -18.18
C TYR A 276 -14.44 -3.95 -17.95
N PHE A 277 -14.24 -4.52 -16.74
CA PHE A 277 -13.04 -5.29 -16.44
C PHE A 277 -12.89 -6.49 -17.38
N PHE A 278 -13.97 -7.21 -17.68
CA PHE A 278 -13.96 -8.29 -18.68
C PHE A 278 -13.64 -7.76 -20.08
N ALA A 279 -14.33 -6.72 -20.55
CA ALA A 279 -14.17 -6.18 -21.90
C ALA A 279 -12.73 -5.73 -22.15
N LYS A 280 -12.15 -4.93 -21.23
CA LYS A 280 -10.77 -4.46 -21.36
C LYS A 280 -9.78 -5.61 -21.27
N SER A 281 -10.01 -6.58 -20.39
CA SER A 281 -9.12 -7.74 -20.26
C SER A 281 -9.15 -8.64 -21.49
N LEU A 282 -10.28 -8.78 -22.17
CA LEU A 282 -10.36 -9.51 -23.45
C LEU A 282 -9.49 -8.88 -24.52
N ASP A 283 -9.47 -7.55 -24.63
CA ASP A 283 -8.61 -6.85 -25.57
C ASP A 283 -7.12 -6.99 -25.21
N LEU A 284 -6.80 -6.98 -23.91
CA LEU A 284 -5.43 -7.07 -23.42
C LEU A 284 -4.86 -8.50 -23.42
N ALA A 285 -5.70 -9.51 -23.40
CA ALA A 285 -5.27 -10.91 -23.45
C ALA A 285 -4.76 -11.28 -24.84
N LYS A 286 -3.64 -12.01 -24.89
CA LYS A 286 -3.15 -12.61 -26.14
C LYS A 286 -4.12 -13.64 -26.69
N PRO A 287 -4.11 -13.89 -28.01
CA PRO A 287 -4.78 -15.07 -28.57
C PRO A 287 -4.30 -16.35 -27.86
N GLY A 288 -5.24 -17.12 -27.29
CA GLY A 288 -4.95 -18.28 -26.45
C GLY A 288 -4.54 -17.94 -25.00
N GLY A 289 -4.59 -16.66 -24.61
CA GLY A 289 -4.44 -16.23 -23.22
C GLY A 289 -5.63 -16.62 -22.37
N ILE A 290 -5.45 -16.65 -21.05
CA ILE A 290 -6.48 -17.07 -20.08
C ILE A 290 -6.89 -15.87 -19.23
N ILE A 291 -8.20 -15.71 -19.05
CA ILE A 291 -8.79 -14.75 -18.11
C ILE A 291 -9.55 -15.55 -17.05
N ALA A 292 -9.24 -15.33 -15.77
CA ALA A 292 -9.91 -15.98 -14.65
C ALA A 292 -10.21 -14.97 -13.54
N PHE A 293 -11.46 -14.58 -13.41
CA PHE A 293 -11.93 -13.62 -12.41
C PHE A 293 -12.86 -14.27 -11.38
N ILE A 294 -12.83 -13.70 -10.18
CA ILE A 294 -13.78 -13.96 -9.10
C ILE A 294 -14.69 -12.75 -8.99
#